data_2ef31fcbe4c98761ab6d53d7e6da61ed
#
_entry.id   2ef31fcbe4c98761ab6d53d7e6da61ed
#
_cell.length_a   1.000
_cell.length_b   1.000
_cell.length_c   1.000
_cell.angle_alpha   90.00
_cell.angle_beta   90.00
_cell.angle_gamma   90.00
#
_symmetry.space_group_name_H-M   'P 1'
#
loop_
_entity.id
_entity.type
_entity.pdbx_description
1 polymer ?
#
loop_
_entity_poly.entity_id
_entity_poly.type
_entity_poly.pdbx_seq_one_letter_code
_entity_poly.pdbx_strand_id
1 'polypeptide(L)'
;RVGEQLHNWAAPAGKYKHRECFSVLRDFLYSTQQDKVFILYGLRRTGKTTLLRQIVLDMTPEQAGRTAFVQVKSKDTLAAINDDLKYLEAQGYQYVFIDEVTLMEDFIEGAALFSDIYASSGMKIVLSGTDSLGFVFTESDQLYDRCIMLHTTFIPYREFENVLGIKGIDEFIR
;
A
#
# COMPACT_ATOMS: atom_id res chain seq x y z
N ARG A 1 -1.19 2.78 -13.44
CA ARG A 1 0.18 2.60 -13.96
C ARG A 1 0.53 1.14 -13.98
N VAL A 2 1.04 0.67 -15.07
CA VAL A 2 1.48 -0.72 -15.26
C VAL A 2 2.75 -0.74 -16.12
N GLY A 3 3.46 -1.88 -16.14
CA GLY A 3 4.62 -2.11 -17.00
C GLY A 3 5.73 -1.05 -16.83
N GLU A 4 6.20 -0.51 -17.93
CA GLU A 4 7.27 0.49 -17.94
C GLU A 4 6.89 1.77 -17.17
N GLN A 5 5.63 2.21 -17.26
CA GLN A 5 5.16 3.36 -16.49
C GLN A 5 5.23 3.12 -14.97
N LEU A 6 4.96 1.91 -14.53
CA LEU A 6 5.10 1.52 -13.13
C LEU A 6 6.56 1.53 -12.70
N HIS A 7 7.44 0.98 -13.51
CA HIS A 7 8.87 0.95 -13.23
C HIS A 7 9.45 2.38 -13.14
N ASN A 8 9.11 3.24 -14.09
CA ASN A 8 9.58 4.63 -14.10
C ASN A 8 9.05 5.41 -12.89
N TRP A 9 7.83 5.15 -12.47
CA TRP A 9 7.26 5.73 -11.26
C TRP A 9 8.01 5.29 -9.99
N ALA A 10 8.44 4.04 -9.94
CA ALA A 10 9.12 3.48 -8.78
C ALA A 10 10.61 3.86 -8.69
N ALA A 11 11.27 4.07 -9.82
CA ALA A 11 12.73 4.25 -9.91
C ALA A 11 13.33 5.28 -8.92
N PRO A 12 12.71 6.46 -8.65
CA PRO A 12 13.28 7.43 -7.72
C PRO A 12 13.46 6.91 -6.28
N ALA A 13 12.73 5.88 -5.88
CA ALA A 13 12.83 5.33 -4.53
C ALA A 13 14.04 4.40 -4.33
N GLY A 14 14.72 4.00 -5.40
CA GLY A 14 15.88 3.11 -5.34
C GLY A 14 17.06 3.67 -4.56
N LYS A 15 17.16 5.00 -4.40
CA LYS A 15 18.20 5.67 -3.63
C LYS A 15 18.00 5.63 -2.11
N TYR A 16 16.81 5.25 -1.65
CA TYR A 16 16.48 5.23 -0.23
C TYR A 16 16.65 3.82 0.34
N LYS A 17 17.06 3.73 1.61
CA LYS A 17 17.10 2.47 2.33
C LYS A 17 15.72 2.05 2.79
N HIS A 18 15.53 0.74 2.97
CA HIS A 18 14.26 0.21 3.43
C HIS A 18 14.04 0.49 4.92
N ARG A 19 12.82 0.87 5.27
CA ARG A 19 12.35 0.97 6.65
C ARG A 19 11.90 -0.41 7.16
N GLU A 20 11.75 -0.54 8.48
CA GLU A 20 11.25 -1.78 9.11
C GLU A 20 9.88 -2.20 8.56
N CYS A 21 9.01 -1.23 8.29
CA CYS A 21 7.67 -1.48 7.73
C CYS A 21 7.70 -2.11 6.32
N PHE A 22 8.81 -2.02 5.60
CA PHE A 22 8.98 -2.64 4.29
C PHE A 22 8.78 -4.16 4.35
N SER A 23 9.38 -4.83 5.34
CA SER A 23 9.25 -6.28 5.49
C SER A 23 7.82 -6.72 5.79
N VAL A 24 7.07 -5.94 6.55
CA VAL A 24 5.66 -6.23 6.87
C VAL A 24 4.82 -6.28 5.60
N LEU A 25 4.94 -5.27 4.75
CA LEU A 25 4.22 -5.21 3.48
C LEU A 25 4.69 -6.31 2.52
N ARG A 26 5.99 -6.53 2.43
CA ARG A 26 6.57 -7.58 1.59
C ARG A 26 6.07 -8.96 1.97
N ASP A 27 6.06 -9.29 3.27
CA ASP A 27 5.58 -10.57 3.76
C ASP A 27 4.10 -10.79 3.44
N PHE A 28 3.28 -9.76 3.54
CA PHE A 28 1.88 -9.83 3.11
C PHE A 28 1.74 -10.18 1.63
N LEU A 29 2.47 -9.47 0.77
CA LEU A 29 2.34 -9.62 -0.69
C LEU A 29 2.71 -11.03 -1.17
N TYR A 30 3.68 -11.66 -0.53
CA TYR A 30 4.18 -12.98 -0.92
C TYR A 30 3.71 -14.11 -0.01
N SER A 31 2.82 -13.81 0.93
CA SER A 31 2.18 -14.82 1.76
C SER A 31 1.13 -15.61 0.99
N THR A 32 0.77 -16.77 1.53
CA THR A 32 -0.35 -17.57 1.04
C THR A 32 -1.69 -17.10 1.57
N GLN A 33 -1.70 -16.06 2.40
CA GLN A 33 -2.92 -15.52 2.98
C GLN A 33 -3.80 -14.91 1.91
N GLN A 34 -5.07 -15.32 1.90
CA GLN A 34 -6.13 -14.78 1.04
C GLN A 34 -7.20 -14.13 1.92
N ASP A 35 -8.20 -13.52 1.30
CA ASP A 35 -9.36 -12.91 1.95
C ASP A 35 -9.08 -11.63 2.73
N LYS A 36 -7.87 -11.05 2.63
CA LYS A 36 -7.52 -9.81 3.33
C LYS A 36 -6.97 -8.76 2.41
N VAL A 37 -7.33 -7.52 2.70
CA VAL A 37 -6.80 -6.31 2.08
C VAL A 37 -5.81 -5.67 3.05
N PHE A 38 -4.69 -5.18 2.54
CA PHE A 38 -3.69 -4.47 3.34
C PHE A 38 -3.98 -2.98 3.33
N ILE A 39 -4.07 -2.37 4.49
CA ILE A 39 -4.33 -0.94 4.67
C ILE A 39 -3.07 -0.26 5.18
N LEU A 40 -2.50 0.58 4.34
CA LEU A 40 -1.34 1.41 4.65
C LEU A 40 -1.81 2.84 4.89
N TYR A 41 -1.76 3.31 6.13
CA TYR A 41 -2.29 4.63 6.48
C TYR A 41 -1.31 5.43 7.34
N GLY A 42 -1.43 6.73 7.30
CA GLY A 42 -0.60 7.64 8.07
C GLY A 42 -0.65 9.06 7.52
N LEU A 43 -0.06 9.98 8.26
CA LEU A 43 0.06 11.37 7.85
C LEU A 43 0.76 11.49 6.49
N ARG A 44 0.51 12.60 5.80
CA ARG A 44 1.24 12.93 4.57
C ARG A 44 2.74 13.00 4.86
N ARG A 45 3.55 12.59 3.88
CA ARG A 45 5.02 12.59 3.96
C ARG A 45 5.61 11.66 5.02
N THR A 46 4.89 10.63 5.44
CA THR A 46 5.43 9.57 6.30
C THR A 46 6.05 8.40 5.52
N GLY A 47 6.18 8.55 4.20
CA GLY A 47 6.89 7.57 3.37
C GLY A 47 6.03 6.47 2.76
N LYS A 48 4.69 6.59 2.77
CA LYS A 48 3.78 5.59 2.18
C LYS A 48 4.06 5.35 0.71
N THR A 49 4.13 6.41 -0.08
CA THR A 49 4.41 6.31 -1.52
C THR A 49 5.80 5.77 -1.78
N THR A 50 6.79 6.19 -1.00
CA THR A 50 8.16 5.66 -1.09
C THR A 50 8.18 4.17 -0.81
N LEU A 51 7.45 3.71 0.19
CA LEU A 51 7.34 2.29 0.54
C LEU A 51 6.76 1.48 -0.62
N LEU A 52 5.67 1.95 -1.23
CA LEU A 52 5.08 1.28 -2.39
C LEU A 52 6.02 1.23 -3.59
N ARG A 53 6.76 2.30 -3.84
CA ARG A 53 7.79 2.35 -4.89
C ARG A 53 8.92 1.35 -4.63
N GLN A 54 9.38 1.27 -3.40
CA GLN A 54 10.42 0.31 -3.02
C GLN A 54 9.97 -1.13 -3.18
N ILE A 55 8.73 -1.44 -2.85
CA ILE A 55 8.14 -2.77 -3.07
C ILE A 55 8.16 -3.13 -4.56
N VAL A 56 7.79 -2.21 -5.44
CA VAL A 56 7.84 -2.45 -6.90
C VAL A 56 9.26 -2.74 -7.36
N LEU A 57 10.25 -2.00 -6.86
CA LEU A 57 11.65 -2.21 -7.22
C LEU A 57 12.22 -3.53 -6.70
N ASP A 58 11.69 -4.05 -5.59
CA ASP A 58 12.09 -5.34 -5.01
C ASP A 58 11.48 -6.54 -5.77
N MET A 59 10.43 -6.34 -6.53
CA MET A 59 9.75 -7.40 -7.27
C MET A 59 10.63 -7.98 -8.39
N THR A 60 10.44 -9.27 -8.65
CA THR A 60 10.97 -9.88 -9.88
C THR A 60 10.29 -9.25 -11.10
N PRO A 61 10.90 -9.32 -12.31
CA PRO A 61 10.26 -8.82 -13.53
C PRO A 61 8.87 -9.44 -13.77
N GLU A 62 8.69 -10.70 -13.45
CA GLU A 62 7.38 -11.38 -13.56
C GLU A 62 6.35 -10.78 -12.61
N GLN A 63 6.70 -10.60 -11.34
CA GLN A 63 5.81 -9.99 -10.34
C GLN A 63 5.47 -8.55 -10.71
N ALA A 64 6.45 -7.75 -11.10
CA ALA A 64 6.23 -6.37 -11.53
C ALA A 64 5.32 -6.29 -12.78
N GLY A 65 5.43 -7.25 -13.69
CA GLY A 65 4.56 -7.37 -14.85
C GLY A 65 3.09 -7.68 -14.51
N ARG A 66 2.83 -8.16 -13.29
CA ARG A 66 1.49 -8.47 -12.78
C ARG A 66 1.02 -7.47 -11.72
N THR A 67 1.66 -6.33 -11.63
CA THR A 67 1.39 -5.27 -10.65
C THR A 67 0.78 -4.05 -11.32
N ALA A 68 -0.25 -3.49 -10.73
CA ALA A 68 -0.87 -2.25 -11.14
C ALA A 68 -0.93 -1.25 -9.99
N PHE A 69 -0.73 0.01 -10.30
CA PHE A 69 -0.88 1.13 -9.37
C PHE A 69 -2.02 2.02 -9.85
N VAL A 70 -3.00 2.21 -8.98
CA VAL A 70 -4.18 3.05 -9.21
C VAL A 70 -4.15 4.20 -8.21
N GLN A 71 -4.24 5.42 -8.70
CA GLN A 71 -4.37 6.59 -7.85
C GLN A 71 -5.81 7.09 -7.90
N VAL A 72 -6.47 7.12 -6.75
CA VAL A 72 -7.83 7.64 -6.62
C VAL A 72 -7.80 9.17 -6.72
N LYS A 73 -8.75 9.70 -7.46
CA LYS A 73 -9.00 11.13 -7.61
C LYS A 73 -10.32 11.50 -6.96
N SER A 74 -10.48 12.77 -6.61
CA SER A 74 -11.68 13.25 -5.92
C SER A 74 -13.02 13.00 -6.64
N LYS A 75 -12.97 12.71 -7.94
CA LYS A 75 -14.15 12.39 -8.76
C LYS A 75 -14.40 10.88 -8.92
N ASP A 76 -13.48 10.05 -8.45
CA ASP A 76 -13.60 8.61 -8.62
C ASP A 76 -14.64 8.05 -7.66
N THR A 77 -15.41 7.10 -8.16
CA THR A 77 -16.43 6.38 -7.40
C THR A 77 -15.98 4.96 -7.13
N LEU A 78 -16.61 4.33 -6.14
CA LEU A 78 -16.38 2.90 -5.88
C LEU A 78 -16.67 2.05 -7.12
N ALA A 79 -17.74 2.37 -7.86
CA ALA A 79 -18.09 1.65 -9.07
C ALA A 79 -16.99 1.72 -10.14
N ALA A 80 -16.39 2.90 -10.33
CA ALA A 80 -15.29 3.08 -11.30
C ALA A 80 -14.06 2.27 -10.91
N ILE A 81 -13.66 2.30 -9.64
CA ILE A 81 -12.52 1.51 -9.15
C ILE A 81 -12.81 0.02 -9.24
N ASN A 82 -14.03 -0.40 -8.92
CA ASN A 82 -14.43 -1.80 -9.06
C ASN A 82 -14.37 -2.29 -10.52
N ASP A 83 -14.75 -1.46 -11.47
CA ASP A 83 -14.63 -1.78 -12.90
C ASP A 83 -13.16 -1.92 -13.32
N ASP A 84 -12.29 -1.05 -12.83
CA ASP A 84 -10.85 -1.14 -13.04
C ASP A 84 -10.28 -2.44 -12.47
N LEU A 85 -10.70 -2.84 -11.27
CA LEU A 85 -10.25 -4.10 -10.65
C LEU A 85 -10.73 -5.33 -11.41
N LYS A 86 -11.96 -5.32 -11.91
CA LYS A 86 -12.47 -6.40 -12.78
C LYS A 86 -11.63 -6.55 -14.04
N TYR A 87 -11.30 -5.44 -14.67
CA TYR A 87 -10.43 -5.44 -15.83
C TYR A 87 -9.05 -5.99 -15.52
N LEU A 88 -8.43 -5.53 -14.43
CA LEU A 88 -7.10 -5.97 -14.02
C LEU A 88 -7.10 -7.47 -13.68
N GLU A 89 -8.11 -7.96 -12.98
CA GLU A 89 -8.24 -9.38 -12.68
C GLU A 89 -8.33 -10.22 -13.96
N ALA A 90 -9.17 -9.78 -14.92
CA ALA A 90 -9.32 -10.46 -16.21
C ALA A 90 -8.01 -10.48 -17.02
N GLN A 91 -7.15 -9.48 -16.86
CA GLN A 91 -5.85 -9.40 -17.53
C GLN A 91 -4.73 -10.16 -16.78
N GLY A 92 -5.02 -10.80 -15.65
CA GLY A 92 -4.07 -11.60 -14.89
C GLY A 92 -3.19 -10.82 -13.90
N TYR A 93 -3.54 -9.59 -13.57
CA TYR A 93 -2.84 -8.83 -12.53
C TYR A 93 -3.09 -9.44 -11.16
N GLN A 94 -2.04 -9.58 -10.36
CA GLN A 94 -2.08 -10.20 -9.04
C GLN A 94 -1.88 -9.22 -7.90
N TYR A 95 -1.15 -8.13 -8.13
CA TYR A 95 -0.81 -7.13 -7.13
C TYR A 95 -1.39 -5.78 -7.55
N VAL A 96 -2.25 -5.21 -6.73
CA VAL A 96 -2.87 -3.92 -7.04
C VAL A 96 -2.69 -2.98 -5.85
N PHE A 97 -2.07 -1.84 -6.11
CA PHE A 97 -1.90 -0.77 -5.15
C PHE A 97 -2.86 0.37 -5.49
N ILE A 98 -3.72 0.71 -4.55
CA ILE A 98 -4.71 1.79 -4.72
C ILE A 98 -4.39 2.89 -3.71
N ASP A 99 -3.89 4.02 -4.21
CA ASP A 99 -3.44 5.14 -3.38
C ASP A 99 -4.53 6.19 -3.22
N GLU A 100 -4.48 6.88 -2.09
CA GLU A 100 -5.38 7.97 -1.72
C GLU A 100 -6.87 7.58 -1.67
N VAL A 101 -7.15 6.37 -1.17
CA VAL A 101 -8.54 5.86 -1.07
C VAL A 101 -9.44 6.72 -0.19
N THR A 102 -8.89 7.53 0.70
CA THR A 102 -9.65 8.49 1.51
C THR A 102 -10.38 9.55 0.70
N LEU A 103 -10.01 9.73 -0.58
CA LEU A 103 -10.74 10.61 -1.49
C LEU A 103 -12.10 10.04 -1.94
N MET A 104 -12.31 8.73 -1.79
CA MET A 104 -13.61 8.10 -2.04
C MET A 104 -14.49 8.20 -0.79
N GLU A 105 -15.75 8.58 -0.97
CA GLU A 105 -16.72 8.61 0.13
C GLU A 105 -17.04 7.20 0.66
N ASP A 106 -17.08 6.22 -0.24
CA ASP A 106 -17.51 4.84 0.04
C ASP A 106 -16.33 3.88 0.24
N PHE A 107 -15.20 4.35 0.76
CA PHE A 107 -14.00 3.51 0.82
C PHE A 107 -14.11 2.32 1.80
N ILE A 108 -14.96 2.40 2.83
CA ILE A 108 -15.19 1.29 3.76
C ILE A 108 -15.89 0.15 3.06
N GLU A 109 -17.01 0.46 2.40
CA GLU A 109 -17.74 -0.49 1.58
C GLU A 109 -16.84 -1.05 0.48
N GLY A 110 -15.99 -0.19 -0.09
CA GLY A 110 -14.99 -0.58 -1.06
C GLY A 110 -13.99 -1.59 -0.54
N ALA A 111 -13.42 -1.36 0.64
CA ALA A 111 -12.45 -2.27 1.23
C ALA A 111 -13.09 -3.64 1.54
N ALA A 112 -14.31 -3.67 2.05
CA ALA A 112 -15.05 -4.91 2.28
C ALA A 112 -15.33 -5.66 0.99
N LEU A 113 -15.78 -4.96 -0.05
CA LEU A 113 -16.04 -5.51 -1.37
C LEU A 113 -14.77 -6.10 -1.99
N PHE A 114 -13.67 -5.38 -1.92
CA PHE A 114 -12.39 -5.82 -2.49
C PHE A 114 -11.85 -7.06 -1.77
N SER A 115 -12.05 -7.14 -0.45
CA SER A 115 -11.71 -8.33 0.33
C SER A 115 -12.56 -9.53 -0.10
N ASP A 116 -13.87 -9.36 -0.18
CA ASP A 116 -14.81 -10.45 -0.45
C ASP A 116 -14.71 -10.98 -1.89
N ILE A 117 -14.42 -10.12 -2.86
CA ILE A 117 -14.41 -10.50 -4.28
C ILE A 117 -12.99 -10.78 -4.78
N TYR A 118 -12.09 -9.80 -4.65
CA TYR A 118 -10.78 -9.87 -5.30
C TYR A 118 -9.72 -10.54 -4.45
N ALA A 119 -9.64 -10.21 -3.17
CA ALA A 119 -8.67 -10.85 -2.28
C ALA A 119 -8.99 -12.34 -2.08
N SER A 120 -10.27 -12.71 -2.03
CA SER A 120 -10.68 -14.10 -1.92
C SER A 120 -10.33 -14.93 -3.16
N SER A 121 -10.22 -14.31 -4.32
CA SER A 121 -9.77 -14.96 -5.55
C SER A 121 -8.25 -15.02 -5.71
N GLY A 122 -7.50 -14.48 -4.76
CA GLY A 122 -6.04 -14.53 -4.71
C GLY A 122 -5.32 -13.25 -5.07
N MET A 123 -6.01 -12.16 -5.41
CA MET A 123 -5.36 -10.86 -5.63
C MET A 123 -4.85 -10.28 -4.31
N LYS A 124 -3.67 -9.67 -4.36
CA LYS A 124 -3.10 -8.92 -3.25
C LYS A 124 -3.38 -7.44 -3.46
N ILE A 125 -4.24 -6.88 -2.63
CA ILE A 125 -4.67 -5.48 -2.72
C ILE A 125 -4.11 -4.70 -1.54
N VAL A 126 -3.45 -3.59 -1.84
CA VAL A 126 -2.93 -2.64 -0.86
C VAL A 126 -3.66 -1.32 -1.07
N LEU A 127 -4.36 -0.88 -0.04
CA LEU A 127 -4.99 0.45 -0.01
C LEU A 127 -4.12 1.38 0.81
N SER A 128 -3.87 2.58 0.31
CA SER A 128 -3.16 3.60 1.06
C SER A 128 -3.95 4.89 1.17
N GLY A 129 -3.78 5.58 2.27
CA GLY A 129 -4.48 6.82 2.53
C GLY A 129 -3.98 7.54 3.77
N THR A 130 -4.69 8.60 4.16
CA THR A 130 -4.31 9.45 5.26
C THR A 130 -4.63 8.82 6.62
N ASP A 131 -4.22 9.49 7.69
CA ASP A 131 -4.35 9.03 9.08
C ASP A 131 -5.81 8.81 9.50
N SER A 132 -6.74 9.53 8.89
CA SER A 132 -8.18 9.35 9.13
C SER A 132 -8.68 7.93 8.84
N LEU A 133 -8.02 7.18 7.97
CA LEU A 133 -8.34 5.77 7.72
C LEU A 133 -8.26 4.92 8.98
N GLY A 134 -7.27 5.17 9.85
CA GLY A 134 -7.09 4.41 11.07
C GLY A 134 -8.32 4.45 11.98
N PHE A 135 -8.88 5.62 12.17
CA PHE A 135 -10.08 5.79 13.01
C PHE A 135 -11.29 5.09 12.42
N VAL A 136 -11.50 5.23 11.13
CA VAL A 136 -12.67 4.67 10.46
C VAL A 136 -12.62 3.14 10.42
N PHE A 137 -11.46 2.57 10.15
CA PHE A 137 -11.30 1.11 10.09
C PHE A 137 -11.36 0.45 11.46
N THR A 138 -10.88 1.09 12.52
CA THR A 138 -10.95 0.54 13.88
C THR A 138 -12.38 0.52 14.44
N GLU A 139 -13.23 1.40 13.97
CA GLU A 139 -14.64 1.48 14.40
C GLU A 139 -15.59 0.64 13.53
N SER A 140 -15.10 0.07 12.44
CA SER A 140 -15.94 -0.69 11.51
C SER A 140 -15.87 -2.19 11.78
N ASP A 141 -16.99 -2.76 12.25
CA ASP A 141 -17.14 -4.20 12.43
C ASP A 141 -17.06 -4.97 11.10
N GLN A 142 -17.34 -4.31 9.96
CA GLN A 142 -17.32 -4.93 8.65
C GLN A 142 -15.91 -5.30 8.19
N LEU A 143 -14.89 -4.64 8.74
CA LEU A 143 -13.51 -4.76 8.25
C LEU A 143 -12.60 -5.55 9.20
N TYR A 144 -13.08 -5.92 10.38
CA TYR A 144 -12.28 -6.52 11.43
C TYR A 144 -11.46 -7.74 10.93
N ASP A 145 -12.11 -8.66 10.21
CA ASP A 145 -11.46 -9.87 9.69
C ASP A 145 -11.00 -9.75 8.24
N ARG A 146 -11.20 -8.60 7.60
CA ARG A 146 -10.95 -8.38 6.17
C ARG A 146 -9.70 -7.57 5.87
N CYS A 147 -9.09 -6.98 6.89
CA CYS A 147 -7.97 -6.05 6.69
C CYS A 147 -6.80 -6.36 7.62
N ILE A 148 -5.60 -6.14 7.07
CA ILE A 148 -4.35 -6.04 7.84
C ILE A 148 -3.96 -4.56 7.78
N MET A 149 -3.71 -3.95 8.93
CA MET A 149 -3.44 -2.52 9.02
C MET A 149 -1.98 -2.24 9.38
N LEU A 150 -1.36 -1.32 8.68
CA LEU A 150 -0.03 -0.81 8.98
C LEU A 150 -0.06 0.72 9.04
N HIS A 151 0.23 1.28 10.20
CA HIS A 151 0.35 2.71 10.41
C HIS A 151 1.78 3.18 10.14
N THR A 152 1.94 4.07 9.17
CA THR A 152 3.22 4.73 8.92
C THR A 152 3.31 6.01 9.75
N THR A 153 4.39 6.12 10.50
CA THR A 153 4.75 7.32 11.27
C THR A 153 5.93 8.01 10.63
N PHE A 154 6.31 9.17 11.13
CA PHE A 154 7.63 9.72 10.84
C PHE A 154 8.70 8.69 11.20
N ILE A 155 9.86 8.78 10.54
CA ILE A 155 10.94 7.82 10.76
C ILE A 155 11.26 7.76 12.25
N PRO A 156 11.12 6.58 12.91
CA PRO A 156 11.46 6.46 14.32
C PRO A 156 12.93 6.74 14.56
N TYR A 157 13.28 7.27 15.72
CA TYR A 157 14.65 7.58 16.08
C TYR A 157 15.60 6.39 15.88
N ARG A 158 15.17 5.17 16.23
CA ARG A 158 15.94 3.95 16.06
C ARG A 158 16.33 3.63 14.60
N GLU A 159 15.60 4.20 13.63
CA GLU A 159 15.86 4.01 12.20
C GLU A 159 16.70 5.13 11.57
N PHE A 160 16.96 6.23 12.29
CA PHE A 160 17.62 7.42 11.71
C PHE A 160 18.98 7.11 11.10
N GLU A 161 19.81 6.37 11.81
CA GLU A 161 21.15 6.03 11.30
C GLU A 161 21.08 5.19 10.02
N ASN A 162 20.20 4.20 10.00
CA ASN A 162 20.06 3.31 8.85
C ASN A 162 19.41 3.99 7.64
N VAL A 163 18.32 4.70 7.84
CA VAL A 163 17.49 5.25 6.75
C VAL A 163 18.08 6.56 6.22
N LEU A 164 18.51 7.44 7.09
CA LEU A 164 18.97 8.79 6.74
C LEU A 164 20.50 8.89 6.64
N GLY A 165 21.24 7.87 7.10
CA GLY A 165 22.69 7.90 7.14
C GLY A 165 23.26 8.88 8.19
N ILE A 166 22.44 9.30 9.15
CA ILE A 166 22.84 10.21 10.23
C ILE A 166 23.45 9.40 11.36
N LYS A 167 24.72 9.66 11.66
CA LYS A 167 25.45 8.98 12.75
C LYS A 167 25.60 9.90 13.95
N GLY A 168 25.73 9.32 15.13
CA GLY A 168 26.05 10.05 16.34
C GLY A 168 24.94 10.94 16.89
N ILE A 169 23.68 10.68 16.56
CA ILE A 169 22.55 11.45 17.06
C ILE A 169 22.47 11.43 18.59
N ASP A 170 22.88 10.32 19.21
CA ASP A 170 22.90 10.18 20.68
C ASP A 170 23.78 11.23 21.37
N GLU A 171 24.77 11.74 20.68
CA GLU A 171 25.67 12.81 21.23
C GLU A 171 24.98 14.17 21.25
N PHE A 172 23.95 14.40 20.43
CA PHE A 172 23.25 15.66 20.34
C PHE A 172 22.03 15.78 21.25
N ILE A 173 21.49 14.66 21.72
CA ILE A 173 20.26 14.62 22.53
C ILE A 173 20.57 14.54 24.04
N ARG A 174 21.83 14.33 24.40
CA ARG A 174 22.27 14.43 25.78
C ARG A 174 22.48 15.92 26.21
#